data_ebe20625b880bacd1bdb28b971a0b6cd
#
_entry.id   ebe20625b880bacd1bdb28b971a0b6cd
#
_cell.length_a   1.000
_cell.length_b   1.000
_cell.length_c   1.000
_cell.angle_alpha   90.00
_cell.angle_beta   90.00
_cell.angle_gamma   90.00
#
_symmetry.space_group_name_H-M   'P 1'
#
loop_
_entity.id
_entity.type
_entity.pdbx_description
1 polymer ?
#
loop_
_entity_poly.entity_id
_entity_poly.type
_entity_poly.pdbx_seq_one_letter_code
_entity_poly.pdbx_strand_id
1 'polypeptide(L)'
;VSNWVKEKFFEGLDIKNHEKTQVLYPAINKITKMPKKEKIITFVGKLNHSKGYDTFGRAIIRILKKYKDWKSIVIGDEPREKYNFKHDRLIHLGWITHDETLQIYKKSSISVVPSHWEEPFGRTSLEAASRGCATILSKKGGLPETIPYGLYLNKINQNEIYKKIKQLILNKKLREDLQKKSINYVFHDIKKNTKTFDELREEIINEKNIFVNRNISNLKI
;
A
#
# COMPACT_ATOMS: atom_id res chain seq x y z
N VAL A 1 -10.65 -0.56 -7.82
CA VAL A 1 -9.30 -0.61 -7.22
C VAL A 1 -9.16 0.48 -6.16
N SER A 2 -9.52 1.75 -6.50
CA SER A 2 -9.58 2.89 -5.57
C SER A 2 -10.55 3.94 -6.12
N ASN A 3 -11.02 4.87 -5.26
CA ASN A 3 -11.79 6.01 -5.72
C ASN A 3 -10.98 6.90 -6.65
N TRP A 4 -9.69 7.10 -6.35
CA TRP A 4 -8.79 7.84 -7.22
C TRP A 4 -8.76 7.27 -8.65
N VAL A 5 -8.65 5.94 -8.81
CA VAL A 5 -8.70 5.31 -10.15
C VAL A 5 -10.07 5.51 -10.80
N LYS A 6 -11.17 5.37 -10.02
CA LYS A 6 -12.53 5.62 -10.53
C LYS A 6 -12.65 7.04 -11.07
N GLU A 7 -12.25 8.04 -10.30
CA GLU A 7 -12.29 9.45 -10.70
C GLU A 7 -11.48 9.70 -11.98
N LYS A 8 -10.22 9.21 -12.03
CA LYS A 8 -9.35 9.36 -13.20
C LYS A 8 -9.89 8.67 -14.46
N PHE A 9 -10.54 7.52 -14.30
CA PHE A 9 -11.17 6.81 -15.40
C PHE A 9 -12.30 7.66 -16.02
N PHE A 10 -13.14 8.25 -15.20
CA PHE A 10 -14.26 9.05 -15.67
C PHE A 10 -13.85 10.43 -16.20
N GLU A 11 -12.84 11.06 -15.63
CA GLU A 11 -12.23 12.27 -16.18
C GLU A 11 -11.77 12.03 -17.65
N GLY A 12 -11.12 10.87 -17.90
CA GLY A 12 -10.63 10.52 -19.24
C GLY A 12 -11.72 10.20 -20.26
N LEU A 13 -12.92 9.84 -19.81
CA LEU A 13 -14.06 9.48 -20.69
C LEU A 13 -15.11 10.60 -20.84
N ASP A 14 -14.97 11.72 -20.12
CA ASP A 14 -15.98 12.79 -20.05
C ASP A 14 -17.40 12.28 -19.71
N ILE A 15 -17.47 11.24 -18.88
CA ILE A 15 -18.73 10.62 -18.44
C ILE A 15 -19.11 11.21 -17.08
N LYS A 16 -20.29 11.84 -17.01
CA LYS A 16 -20.79 12.49 -15.78
C LYS A 16 -21.56 11.55 -14.84
N ASN A 17 -22.15 10.47 -15.36
CA ASN A 17 -22.94 9.54 -14.55
C ASN A 17 -22.13 8.29 -14.19
N HIS A 18 -21.87 8.12 -12.88
CA HIS A 18 -21.04 7.05 -12.31
C HIS A 18 -21.84 6.05 -11.47
N GLU A 19 -23.18 6.12 -11.48
CA GLU A 19 -24.06 5.38 -10.55
C GLU A 19 -23.85 3.86 -10.58
N LYS A 20 -23.56 3.32 -11.78
CA LYS A 20 -23.31 1.87 -11.95
C LYS A 20 -21.87 1.43 -11.71
N THR A 21 -21.00 2.29 -11.17
CA THR A 21 -19.59 1.96 -10.97
C THR A 21 -19.25 1.89 -9.49
N GLN A 22 -18.87 0.71 -9.02
CA GLN A 22 -18.45 0.47 -7.66
C GLN A 22 -16.93 0.25 -7.56
N VAL A 23 -16.34 0.68 -6.43
CA VAL A 23 -14.95 0.44 -6.11
C VAL A 23 -14.85 -0.78 -5.20
N LEU A 24 -14.20 -1.83 -5.71
CA LEU A 24 -13.76 -2.97 -4.90
C LEU A 24 -12.29 -2.80 -4.56
N TYR A 25 -11.99 -2.50 -3.32
CA TYR A 25 -10.62 -2.33 -2.85
C TYR A 25 -9.89 -3.67 -2.78
N PRO A 26 -8.58 -3.70 -3.08
CA PRO A 26 -7.79 -4.89 -2.83
C PRO A 26 -7.90 -5.35 -1.39
N ALA A 27 -8.19 -6.62 -1.20
CA ALA A 27 -8.33 -7.23 0.11
C ALA A 27 -7.04 -7.89 0.57
N ILE A 28 -6.89 -8.04 1.88
CA ILE A 28 -5.77 -8.76 2.49
C ILE A 28 -6.21 -9.47 3.76
N ASN A 29 -5.67 -10.67 3.98
CA ASN A 29 -5.81 -11.37 5.25
C ASN A 29 -4.99 -10.68 6.32
N LYS A 30 -5.65 -10.09 7.31
CA LYS A 30 -4.99 -9.49 8.46
C LYS A 30 -4.58 -10.54 9.49
N ILE A 31 -3.59 -10.21 10.29
CA ILE A 31 -3.29 -10.97 11.50
C ILE A 31 -4.13 -10.42 12.67
N THR A 32 -4.49 -11.29 13.59
CA THR A 32 -5.35 -10.93 14.72
C THR A 32 -4.57 -10.52 15.97
N LYS A 33 -3.31 -10.96 16.06
CA LYS A 33 -2.43 -10.69 17.21
C LYS A 33 -1.21 -9.89 16.76
N MET A 34 -0.86 -8.84 17.53
CA MET A 34 0.32 -8.04 17.27
C MET A 34 1.59 -8.92 17.38
N PRO A 35 2.39 -9.03 16.32
CA PRO A 35 3.63 -9.78 16.36
C PRO A 35 4.71 -9.00 17.12
N LYS A 36 5.71 -9.72 17.61
CA LYS A 36 6.91 -9.08 18.19
C LYS A 36 7.62 -8.27 17.10
N LYS A 37 7.77 -6.96 17.34
CA LYS A 37 8.44 -6.04 16.43
C LYS A 37 9.91 -5.89 16.76
N GLU A 38 10.74 -5.92 15.72
CA GLU A 38 12.15 -5.59 15.76
C GLU A 38 12.39 -4.15 15.29
N LYS A 39 13.56 -3.59 15.58
CA LYS A 39 13.98 -2.26 15.11
C LYS A 39 14.37 -2.30 13.63
N ILE A 40 13.38 -2.64 12.77
CA ILE A 40 13.52 -2.78 11.33
C ILE A 40 12.68 -1.70 10.63
N ILE A 41 13.30 -1.05 9.64
CA ILE A 41 12.68 -0.14 8.70
C ILE A 41 12.68 -0.81 7.33
N THR A 42 11.51 -0.94 6.72
CA THR A 42 11.36 -1.68 5.46
C THR A 42 10.98 -0.76 4.31
N PHE A 43 11.57 -1.00 3.14
CA PHE A 43 11.12 -0.52 1.85
C PHE A 43 10.83 -1.74 0.97
N VAL A 44 9.68 -1.75 0.28
CA VAL A 44 9.29 -2.81 -0.64
C VAL A 44 8.75 -2.20 -1.94
N GLY A 45 9.34 -2.57 -3.07
CA GLY A 45 8.95 -2.10 -4.39
C GLY A 45 10.10 -2.07 -5.37
N LYS A 46 9.83 -1.63 -6.60
CA LYS A 46 10.91 -1.39 -7.58
C LYS A 46 11.91 -0.38 -7.05
N LEU A 47 13.20 -0.66 -7.22
CA LEU A 47 14.28 0.19 -6.70
C LEU A 47 14.56 1.36 -7.65
N ASN A 48 13.53 2.17 -7.94
CA ASN A 48 13.59 3.28 -8.88
C ASN A 48 13.07 4.60 -8.29
N HIS A 49 13.25 5.68 -9.03
CA HIS A 49 12.79 7.01 -8.67
C HIS A 49 11.25 7.06 -8.51
N SER A 50 10.51 6.40 -9.40
CA SER A 50 9.03 6.41 -9.34
C SER A 50 8.49 5.91 -8.01
N LYS A 51 9.15 4.89 -7.40
CA LYS A 51 8.81 4.36 -6.08
C LYS A 51 9.50 5.11 -4.93
N GLY A 52 10.32 6.12 -5.24
CA GLY A 52 11.01 6.96 -4.27
C GLY A 52 12.20 6.27 -3.59
N TYR A 53 12.77 5.21 -4.21
CA TYR A 53 13.89 4.49 -3.62
C TYR A 53 15.14 5.36 -3.49
N ASP A 54 15.40 6.25 -4.43
CA ASP A 54 16.50 7.22 -4.39
C ASP A 54 16.43 8.15 -3.16
N THR A 55 15.25 8.67 -2.87
CA THR A 55 15.02 9.56 -1.72
C THR A 55 15.02 8.78 -0.39
N PHE A 56 14.44 7.58 -0.39
CA PHE A 56 14.50 6.65 0.75
C PHE A 56 15.95 6.28 1.06
N GLY A 57 16.73 5.87 0.06
CA GLY A 57 18.11 5.43 0.21
C GLY A 57 18.98 6.50 0.88
N ARG A 58 18.89 7.77 0.42
CA ARG A 58 19.60 8.88 1.06
C ARG A 58 19.17 9.12 2.50
N ALA A 59 17.88 9.00 2.79
CA ALA A 59 17.36 9.18 4.14
C ALA A 59 17.79 8.05 5.07
N ILE A 60 17.70 6.79 4.60
CA ILE A 60 17.97 5.62 5.45
C ILE A 60 19.45 5.50 5.81
N ILE A 61 20.38 5.85 4.92
CA ILE A 61 21.82 5.89 5.27
C ILE A 61 22.06 6.85 6.44
N ARG A 62 21.45 8.03 6.44
CA ARG A 62 21.55 9.01 7.53
C ARG A 62 20.95 8.46 8.85
N ILE A 63 19.82 7.75 8.77
CA ILE A 63 19.18 7.08 9.92
C ILE A 63 20.12 6.02 10.49
N LEU A 64 20.64 5.12 9.68
CA LEU A 64 21.48 4.02 10.12
C LEU A 64 22.82 4.52 10.70
N LYS A 65 23.41 5.60 10.17
CA LYS A 65 24.58 6.23 10.77
C LYS A 65 24.31 6.74 12.20
N LYS A 66 23.12 7.27 12.46
CA LYS A 66 22.78 7.87 13.75
C LYS A 66 22.23 6.86 14.76
N TYR A 67 21.35 5.94 14.35
CA TYR A 67 20.64 4.99 15.22
C TYR A 67 21.22 3.59 15.03
N LYS A 68 22.23 3.26 15.87
CA LYS A 68 23.08 2.07 15.72
C LYS A 68 22.34 0.74 15.94
N ASP A 69 21.23 0.76 16.64
CA ASP A 69 20.40 -0.39 16.98
C ASP A 69 19.27 -0.67 15.99
N TRP A 70 19.16 0.15 14.94
CA TRP A 70 18.20 -0.03 13.85
C TRP A 70 18.88 -0.63 12.60
N LYS A 71 18.14 -1.46 11.89
CA LYS A 71 18.51 -1.97 10.55
C LYS A 71 17.43 -1.65 9.54
N SER A 72 17.76 -1.72 8.27
CA SER A 72 16.81 -1.56 7.18
C SER A 72 16.85 -2.77 6.26
N ILE A 73 15.66 -3.19 5.81
CA ILE A 73 15.50 -4.26 4.83
C ILE A 73 14.81 -3.66 3.60
N VAL A 74 15.43 -3.87 2.45
CA VAL A 74 14.94 -3.46 1.13
C VAL A 74 14.60 -4.69 0.33
N ILE A 75 13.38 -4.74 -0.20
CA ILE A 75 12.86 -5.85 -1.00
C ILE A 75 12.44 -5.31 -2.36
N GLY A 76 12.89 -5.94 -3.41
CA GLY A 76 12.65 -5.58 -4.80
C GLY A 76 13.94 -5.37 -5.57
N ASP A 77 13.79 -5.07 -6.84
CA ASP A 77 14.89 -4.86 -7.76
C ASP A 77 14.47 -3.88 -8.87
N GLU A 78 15.44 -3.31 -9.58
CA GLU A 78 15.24 -2.55 -10.81
C GLU A 78 16.56 -2.48 -11.58
N PRO A 79 16.78 -3.37 -12.54
CA PRO A 79 18.06 -3.47 -13.23
C PRO A 79 18.38 -2.24 -14.11
N ARG A 80 17.37 -1.43 -14.46
CA ARG A 80 17.53 -0.23 -15.31
C ARG A 80 18.01 1.00 -14.54
N GLU A 81 17.79 1.03 -13.21
CA GLU A 81 18.22 2.13 -12.34
C GLU A 81 19.16 1.60 -11.26
N LYS A 82 20.42 2.07 -11.27
CA LYS A 82 21.44 1.61 -10.32
C LYS A 82 21.67 2.63 -9.23
N TYR A 83 21.17 2.34 -8.04
CA TYR A 83 21.47 3.10 -6.83
C TYR A 83 22.45 2.35 -5.95
N ASN A 84 23.55 3.00 -5.57
CA ASN A 84 24.58 2.39 -4.74
C ASN A 84 24.53 2.88 -3.30
N PHE A 85 23.46 2.52 -2.57
CA PHE A 85 23.39 2.78 -1.15
C PHE A 85 23.97 1.60 -0.38
N LYS A 86 25.06 1.82 0.37
CA LYS A 86 25.77 0.79 1.15
C LYS A 86 25.85 1.18 2.61
N HIS A 87 25.51 0.24 3.49
CA HIS A 87 25.71 0.31 4.93
C HIS A 87 25.57 -1.10 5.50
N ASP A 88 26.34 -1.46 6.53
CA ASP A 88 26.37 -2.82 7.12
C ASP A 88 25.00 -3.29 7.61
N ARG A 89 24.12 -2.37 7.96
CA ARG A 89 22.76 -2.64 8.44
C ARG A 89 21.66 -2.26 7.44
N LEU A 90 22.02 -2.04 6.17
CA LEU A 90 21.11 -1.93 5.04
C LEU A 90 21.20 -3.22 4.22
N ILE A 91 20.15 -4.03 4.33
CA ILE A 91 20.10 -5.38 3.76
C ILE A 91 19.19 -5.34 2.53
N HIS A 92 19.72 -5.70 1.39
CA HIS A 92 18.97 -5.87 0.15
C HIS A 92 18.70 -7.35 -0.07
N LEU A 93 17.44 -7.72 -0.19
CA LEU A 93 17.01 -9.11 -0.40
C LEU A 93 16.70 -9.43 -1.86
N GLY A 94 16.69 -8.40 -2.75
CA GLY A 94 16.23 -8.61 -4.12
C GLY A 94 14.76 -8.97 -4.18
N TRP A 95 14.36 -9.74 -5.20
CA TRP A 95 13.03 -10.31 -5.30
C TRP A 95 12.90 -11.52 -4.39
N ILE A 96 11.89 -11.50 -3.53
CA ILE A 96 11.46 -12.62 -2.70
C ILE A 96 9.96 -12.85 -2.89
N THR A 97 9.45 -13.96 -2.43
CA THR A 97 8.03 -14.29 -2.51
C THR A 97 7.16 -13.33 -1.71
N HIS A 98 5.87 -13.27 -2.04
CA HIS A 98 4.90 -12.47 -1.28
C HIS A 98 4.83 -12.90 0.20
N ASP A 99 4.82 -14.21 0.45
CA ASP A 99 4.76 -14.73 1.82
C ASP A 99 6.00 -14.37 2.63
N GLU A 100 7.19 -14.47 2.06
CA GLU A 100 8.44 -14.01 2.69
C GLU A 100 8.39 -12.51 2.99
N THR A 101 7.89 -11.70 2.06
CA THR A 101 7.68 -10.26 2.26
C THR A 101 6.75 -10.01 3.45
N LEU A 102 5.65 -10.73 3.57
CA LEU A 102 4.73 -10.63 4.71
C LEU A 102 5.39 -11.05 6.03
N GLN A 103 6.29 -12.04 6.04
CA GLN A 103 7.06 -12.40 7.25
C GLN A 103 8.05 -11.30 7.64
N ILE A 104 8.69 -10.62 6.68
CA ILE A 104 9.54 -9.46 6.97
C ILE A 104 8.70 -8.32 7.57
N TYR A 105 7.53 -8.02 7.01
CA TYR A 105 6.62 -7.02 7.57
C TYR A 105 6.16 -7.37 9.00
N LYS A 106 5.91 -8.64 9.32
CA LYS A 106 5.58 -9.05 10.70
C LYS A 106 6.66 -8.63 11.70
N LYS A 107 7.94 -8.73 11.33
CA LYS A 107 9.08 -8.34 12.16
C LYS A 107 9.33 -6.84 12.15
N SER A 108 9.00 -6.15 11.06
CA SER A 108 9.34 -4.74 10.86
C SER A 108 8.51 -3.81 11.72
N SER A 109 9.17 -2.83 12.36
CA SER A 109 8.50 -1.78 13.14
C SER A 109 7.93 -0.66 12.26
N ILE A 110 8.65 -0.31 11.20
CA ILE A 110 8.34 0.84 10.32
C ILE A 110 8.38 0.37 8.88
N SER A 111 7.43 0.81 8.06
CA SER A 111 7.47 0.68 6.60
C SER A 111 7.40 2.05 5.95
N VAL A 112 8.15 2.25 4.86
CA VAL A 112 8.19 3.52 4.14
C VAL A 112 7.81 3.30 2.67
N VAL A 113 6.77 4.02 2.21
CA VAL A 113 6.22 3.95 0.85
C VAL A 113 6.21 5.36 0.25
N PRO A 114 7.38 5.88 -0.19
CA PRO A 114 7.54 7.28 -0.60
C PRO A 114 7.37 7.45 -2.11
N SER A 115 6.36 6.83 -2.70
CA SER A 115 6.15 6.84 -4.14
C SER A 115 5.96 8.25 -4.69
N HIS A 116 6.69 8.58 -5.78
CA HIS A 116 6.43 9.75 -6.62
C HIS A 116 5.34 9.47 -7.66
N TRP A 117 5.17 8.19 -8.00
CA TRP A 117 4.15 7.73 -8.92
C TRP A 117 2.76 7.82 -8.30
N GLU A 118 1.78 8.17 -9.10
CA GLU A 118 0.36 8.12 -8.72
C GLU A 118 -0.06 6.64 -8.65
N GLU A 119 -0.01 6.09 -7.44
CA GLU A 119 -0.32 4.67 -7.23
C GLU A 119 -1.81 4.40 -7.46
N PRO A 120 -2.19 3.39 -8.24
CA PRO A 120 -3.59 3.01 -8.35
C PRO A 120 -4.25 2.66 -7.02
N PHE A 121 -3.49 2.10 -6.08
CA PHE A 121 -3.92 1.84 -4.71
C PHE A 121 -2.75 1.85 -3.72
N GLY A 122 -1.74 0.98 -3.91
CA GLY A 122 -0.57 0.88 -3.03
C GLY A 122 -0.60 -0.36 -2.12
N ARG A 123 -0.57 -1.55 -2.72
CA ARG A 123 -0.62 -2.82 -1.98
C ARG A 123 0.44 -2.94 -0.89
N THR A 124 1.65 -2.43 -1.12
CA THR A 124 2.76 -2.52 -0.16
C THR A 124 2.45 -1.80 1.17
N SER A 125 1.74 -0.67 1.14
CA SER A 125 1.31 0.02 2.37
C SER A 125 0.23 -0.76 3.10
N LEU A 126 -0.75 -1.34 2.37
CA LEU A 126 -1.78 -2.21 2.91
C LEU A 126 -1.17 -3.44 3.58
N GLU A 127 -0.24 -4.11 2.91
CA GLU A 127 0.47 -5.30 3.39
C GLU A 127 1.26 -5.01 4.67
N ALA A 128 2.04 -3.93 4.67
CA ALA A 128 2.80 -3.50 5.83
C ALA A 128 1.89 -3.21 7.04
N ALA A 129 0.82 -2.45 6.84
CA ALA A 129 -0.12 -2.09 7.88
C ALA A 129 -0.87 -3.32 8.42
N SER A 130 -1.31 -4.23 7.55
CA SER A 130 -1.99 -5.48 7.94
C SER A 130 -1.11 -6.40 8.80
N ARG A 131 0.20 -6.19 8.78
CA ARG A 131 1.20 -6.89 9.62
C ARG A 131 1.69 -6.04 10.79
N GLY A 132 1.03 -4.90 11.07
CA GLY A 132 1.29 -4.04 12.21
C GLY A 132 2.55 -3.17 12.09
N CYS A 133 2.95 -2.77 10.89
CA CYS A 133 3.97 -1.75 10.72
C CYS A 133 3.38 -0.35 10.96
N ALA A 134 4.13 0.54 11.59
CA ALA A 134 3.88 1.98 11.53
C ALA A 134 4.32 2.44 10.14
N THR A 135 3.38 2.91 9.32
CA THR A 135 3.64 3.20 7.90
C THR A 135 3.82 4.70 7.64
N ILE A 136 4.88 5.03 6.89
CA ILE A 136 5.14 6.37 6.34
C ILE A 136 4.86 6.29 4.84
N LEU A 137 3.99 7.15 4.31
CA LEU A 137 3.60 7.08 2.91
C LEU A 137 3.39 8.46 2.28
N SER A 138 3.56 8.55 0.97
CA SER A 138 3.22 9.74 0.19
C SER A 138 1.70 9.85 -0.03
N LYS A 139 1.23 11.05 -0.41
CA LYS A 139 -0.17 11.30 -0.79
C LYS A 139 -0.31 11.25 -2.31
N LYS A 140 0.03 10.08 -2.92
CA LYS A 140 0.03 9.89 -4.37
C LYS A 140 -1.01 8.85 -4.80
N GLY A 141 -1.89 9.27 -5.74
CA GLY A 141 -2.95 8.41 -6.24
C GLY A 141 -3.85 7.86 -5.15
N GLY A 142 -4.12 6.57 -5.21
CA GLY A 142 -4.92 5.83 -4.22
C GLY A 142 -4.17 5.43 -2.94
N LEU A 143 -2.89 5.82 -2.75
CA LEU A 143 -2.15 5.51 -1.52
C LEU A 143 -2.88 5.95 -0.24
N PRO A 144 -3.49 7.16 -0.17
CA PRO A 144 -4.21 7.59 1.03
C PRO A 144 -5.42 6.71 1.37
N GLU A 145 -5.95 5.96 0.39
CA GLU A 145 -7.10 5.09 0.60
C GLU A 145 -6.72 3.73 1.21
N THR A 146 -5.43 3.41 1.28
CA THR A 146 -4.97 2.11 1.79
C THR A 146 -5.08 1.98 3.29
N ILE A 147 -4.69 3.03 4.02
CA ILE A 147 -4.70 3.08 5.48
C ILE A 147 -4.96 4.50 5.99
N PRO A 148 -5.87 4.72 6.97
CA PRO A 148 -6.10 6.04 7.55
C PRO A 148 -5.10 6.43 8.64
N TYR A 149 -4.27 5.50 9.13
CA TYR A 149 -3.40 5.68 10.29
C TYR A 149 -1.90 5.68 9.93
N GLY A 150 -1.53 6.32 8.84
CA GLY A 150 -0.14 6.48 8.44
C GLY A 150 0.43 7.87 8.77
N LEU A 151 1.74 8.00 8.79
CA LEU A 151 2.41 9.29 8.72
C LEU A 151 2.60 9.70 7.27
N TYR A 152 1.84 10.68 6.84
CA TYR A 152 1.94 11.19 5.47
C TYR A 152 3.15 12.12 5.29
N LEU A 153 3.83 11.96 4.15
CA LEU A 153 4.88 12.86 3.70
C LEU A 153 4.24 14.12 3.11
N ASN A 154 4.63 15.28 3.62
CA ASN A 154 4.22 16.58 3.05
C ASN A 154 4.98 16.86 1.74
N LYS A 155 6.25 16.44 1.69
CA LYS A 155 7.12 16.51 0.51
C LYS A 155 7.85 15.18 0.36
N ILE A 156 7.98 14.68 -0.87
CA ILE A 156 8.70 13.44 -1.13
C ILE A 156 10.18 13.79 -1.35
N ASN A 157 10.90 13.94 -0.26
CA ASN A 157 12.34 14.18 -0.28
C ASN A 157 13.05 13.53 0.92
N GLN A 158 14.36 13.40 0.81
CA GLN A 158 15.17 12.72 1.83
C GLN A 158 15.04 13.32 3.24
N ASN A 159 14.86 14.64 3.36
CA ASN A 159 14.79 15.30 4.65
C ASN A 159 13.46 15.01 5.36
N GLU A 160 12.35 15.04 4.64
CA GLU A 160 11.04 14.72 5.20
C GLU A 160 10.95 13.22 5.58
N ILE A 161 11.46 12.33 4.73
CA ILE A 161 11.54 10.89 5.04
C ILE A 161 12.39 10.67 6.30
N TYR A 162 13.58 11.28 6.36
CA TYR A 162 14.43 11.23 7.55
C TYR A 162 13.71 11.72 8.80
N LYS A 163 13.02 12.87 8.72
CA LYS A 163 12.26 13.47 9.83
C LYS A 163 11.16 12.53 10.34
N LYS A 164 10.37 11.93 9.43
CA LYS A 164 9.28 11.03 9.80
C LYS A 164 9.80 9.71 10.40
N ILE A 165 10.86 9.13 9.83
CA ILE A 165 11.51 7.94 10.41
C ILE A 165 12.06 8.27 11.81
N LYS A 166 12.80 9.38 11.96
CA LYS A 166 13.31 9.84 13.25
C LYS A 166 12.19 10.02 14.28
N GLN A 167 11.07 10.61 13.88
CA GLN A 167 9.89 10.78 14.74
C GLN A 167 9.40 9.44 15.30
N LEU A 168 9.27 8.40 14.45
CA LEU A 168 8.84 7.07 14.88
C LEU A 168 9.92 6.33 15.69
N ILE A 169 11.19 6.58 15.45
CA ILE A 169 12.28 5.99 16.25
C ILE A 169 12.25 6.54 17.67
N LEU A 170 12.19 7.86 17.81
CA LEU A 170 12.28 8.55 19.10
C LEU A 170 10.98 8.50 19.90
N ASN A 171 9.85 8.51 19.24
CA ASN A 171 8.55 8.44 19.90
C ASN A 171 7.99 7.00 19.81
N LYS A 172 8.42 6.17 20.77
CA LYS A 172 7.97 4.76 20.88
C LYS A 172 6.45 4.68 21.04
N LYS A 173 5.84 5.54 21.85
CA LYS A 173 4.38 5.55 22.09
C LYS A 173 3.61 5.82 20.80
N LEU A 174 4.01 6.82 20.03
CA LEU A 174 3.39 7.12 18.72
C LEU A 174 3.53 5.93 17.76
N ARG A 175 4.73 5.35 17.68
CA ARG A 175 4.98 4.20 16.81
C ARG A 175 4.08 3.01 17.17
N GLU A 176 4.00 2.65 18.45
CA GLU A 176 3.18 1.55 18.95
C GLU A 176 1.69 1.81 18.78
N ASP A 177 1.24 3.06 18.97
CA ASP A 177 -0.14 3.47 18.70
C ASP A 177 -0.52 3.29 17.22
N LEU A 178 0.32 3.76 16.30
CA LEU A 178 0.11 3.56 14.86
C LEU A 178 0.11 2.08 14.48
N GLN A 179 0.99 1.27 15.06
CA GLN A 179 1.04 -0.18 14.85
C GLN A 179 -0.25 -0.87 15.31
N LYS A 180 -0.75 -0.51 16.49
CA LYS A 180 -2.02 -1.03 17.03
C LYS A 180 -3.22 -0.60 16.18
N LYS A 181 -3.30 0.67 15.80
CA LYS A 181 -4.34 1.18 14.92
C LYS A 181 -4.33 0.47 13.56
N SER A 182 -3.15 0.25 12.99
CA SER A 182 -3.00 -0.46 11.72
C SER A 182 -3.52 -1.90 11.78
N ILE A 183 -3.19 -2.66 12.82
CA ILE A 183 -3.67 -4.04 12.99
C ILE A 183 -5.18 -4.10 13.27
N ASN A 184 -5.70 -3.16 14.03
CA ASN A 184 -7.11 -3.12 14.39
C ASN A 184 -7.99 -2.54 13.26
N TYR A 185 -7.38 -1.90 12.27
CA TYR A 185 -8.10 -1.40 11.13
C TYR A 185 -8.80 -2.53 10.38
N VAL A 186 -10.05 -2.31 10.04
CA VAL A 186 -10.83 -3.27 9.26
C VAL A 186 -10.45 -3.11 7.79
N PHE A 187 -9.41 -3.83 7.38
CA PHE A 187 -9.09 -3.95 5.96
C PHE A 187 -10.22 -4.65 5.22
N HIS A 188 -10.29 -4.42 3.92
CA HIS A 188 -11.22 -5.14 3.07
C HIS A 188 -10.96 -6.65 3.20
N ASP A 189 -11.96 -7.36 3.71
CA ASP A 189 -11.90 -8.80 3.91
C ASP A 189 -12.08 -9.51 2.57
N ILE A 190 -11.25 -10.54 2.32
CA ILE A 190 -11.31 -11.28 1.06
C ILE A 190 -12.69 -11.93 0.86
N LYS A 191 -13.25 -12.55 1.90
CA LYS A 191 -14.55 -13.24 1.80
C LYS A 191 -15.66 -12.24 1.49
N LYS A 192 -15.66 -11.09 2.18
CA LYS A 192 -16.64 -10.02 1.93
C LYS A 192 -16.50 -9.49 0.50
N ASN A 193 -15.29 -9.22 0.04
CA ASN A 193 -15.06 -8.74 -1.32
C ASN A 193 -15.50 -9.76 -2.38
N THR A 194 -15.23 -11.06 -2.16
CA THR A 194 -15.66 -12.12 -3.07
C THR A 194 -17.19 -12.18 -3.14
N LYS A 195 -17.86 -12.13 -1.98
CA LYS A 195 -19.33 -12.08 -1.93
C LYS A 195 -19.88 -10.88 -2.69
N THR A 196 -19.36 -9.68 -2.43
CA THR A 196 -19.80 -8.46 -3.15
C THR A 196 -19.54 -8.59 -4.65
N PHE A 197 -18.42 -9.19 -5.06
CA PHE A 197 -18.14 -9.42 -6.48
C PHE A 197 -19.15 -10.39 -7.12
N ASP A 198 -19.49 -11.47 -6.43
CA ASP A 198 -20.49 -12.44 -6.90
C ASP A 198 -21.87 -11.80 -7.00
N GLU A 199 -22.31 -11.03 -6.00
CA GLU A 199 -23.56 -10.27 -6.02
C GLU A 199 -23.64 -9.33 -7.22
N LEU A 200 -22.60 -8.54 -7.48
CA LEU A 200 -22.52 -7.63 -8.64
C LEU A 200 -22.56 -8.39 -9.97
N ARG A 201 -21.88 -9.53 -10.03
CA ARG A 201 -21.90 -10.38 -11.23
C ARG A 201 -23.31 -10.90 -11.52
N GLU A 202 -24.01 -11.36 -10.51
CA GLU A 202 -25.40 -11.85 -10.65
C GLU A 202 -26.36 -10.73 -11.06
N GLU A 203 -26.23 -9.54 -10.49
CA GLU A 203 -27.00 -8.36 -10.91
C GLU A 203 -26.84 -8.08 -12.40
N ILE A 204 -25.59 -8.06 -12.90
CA ILE A 204 -25.30 -7.83 -14.32
C ILE A 204 -25.89 -8.92 -15.23
N ILE A 205 -25.79 -10.18 -14.81
CA ILE A 205 -26.37 -11.32 -15.56
C ILE A 205 -27.88 -11.18 -15.63
N ASN A 206 -28.53 -10.87 -14.51
CA ASN A 206 -29.99 -10.71 -14.45
C ASN A 206 -30.46 -9.51 -15.27
N GLU A 207 -29.76 -8.37 -15.23
CA GLU A 207 -30.07 -7.22 -16.11
C GLU A 207 -29.97 -7.59 -17.60
N LYS A 208 -28.93 -8.34 -18.01
CA LYS A 208 -28.79 -8.83 -19.38
C LYS A 208 -29.92 -9.77 -19.78
N ASN A 209 -30.31 -10.69 -18.92
CA ASN A 209 -31.40 -11.63 -19.18
C ASN A 209 -32.75 -10.90 -19.34
N ILE A 210 -33.00 -9.87 -18.52
CA ILE A 210 -34.18 -9.02 -18.65
C ILE A 210 -34.16 -8.28 -20.01
N PHE A 211 -32.99 -7.78 -20.43
CA PHE A 211 -32.84 -7.07 -21.71
C PHE A 211 -33.05 -8.00 -22.90
N VAL A 212 -32.49 -9.20 -22.87
CA VAL A 212 -32.68 -10.23 -23.91
C VAL A 212 -34.14 -10.65 -24.00
N ASN A 213 -34.79 -10.94 -22.86
CA ASN A 213 -36.20 -11.34 -22.84
C ASN A 213 -37.15 -10.24 -23.34
N ARG A 214 -36.88 -8.95 -23.03
CA ARG A 214 -37.65 -7.82 -23.59
C ARG A 214 -37.49 -7.68 -25.09
N ASN A 215 -36.30 -7.90 -25.62
CA ASN A 215 -36.06 -7.83 -27.06
C ASN A 215 -36.72 -9.00 -27.81
N ILE A 216 -36.73 -10.21 -27.23
CA ILE A 216 -37.44 -11.37 -27.81
C ILE A 216 -38.94 -11.19 -27.79
N SER A 217 -39.51 -10.62 -26.72
CA SER A 217 -40.96 -10.33 -26.65
C SER A 217 -41.42 -9.27 -27.66
N ASN A 218 -40.51 -8.36 -28.05
CA ASN A 218 -40.78 -7.34 -29.07
C ASN A 218 -40.59 -7.86 -30.53
N LEU A 219 -40.03 -9.06 -30.70
CA LEU A 219 -39.87 -9.72 -32.00
C LEU A 219 -41.01 -10.73 -32.35
N LYS A 220 -41.98 -10.87 -31.44
CA LYS A 220 -43.18 -11.66 -31.72
C LYS A 220 -44.28 -10.73 -32.24
N ILE A 221 -44.24 -10.45 -33.53
CA ILE A 221 -45.36 -9.99 -34.36
C ILE A 221 -45.59 -11.06 -35.40
#